data_72c2e0299ad41e6d529f9fce6c6bc82f
#
_entry.id   72c2e0299ad41e6d529f9fce6c6bc82f
#
_cell.length_a   1.000
_cell.length_b   1.000
_cell.length_c   1.000
_cell.angle_alpha   90.00
_cell.angle_beta   90.00
_cell.angle_gamma   90.00
#
_symmetry.space_group_name_H-M   'P 1'
#
loop_
_entity.id
_entity.type
_entity.pdbx_description
1 polymer ?
#
loop_
_entity_poly.entity_id
_entity_poly.type
_entity_poly.pdbx_seq_one_letter_code
_entity_poly.pdbx_strand_id
1 'polypeptide(L)'
;RWSDVATSEEAFKTPEGEAAREAELLECATYFTELWNQRVNATEPGGDLITMLAQGESTKNMNPMEYLGNVILLIVGGNDTTRNSLTGGLLALHENPDQYRKLRENPALVETMIPEIIRWQTPLTHMRRTALQDTELAGKQIKKGDRVVMWYVSGNRDEEAIDEPNRFIIDRLRPRQHLSFGFGIHRCVGNRLAEMQLRIVWEEILKRWPDRPIEVVGEPKRVFSNFIKGYEALPVRIPC
;
A
#
# COMPACT_ATOMS: atom_id res chain seq x y z
N ARG A 1 5.86 -13.11 2.94
CA ARG A 1 5.54 -14.39 2.32
C ARG A 1 4.07 -14.46 1.91
N TRP A 2 3.10 -14.50 2.83
CA TRP A 2 1.68 -14.67 2.49
C TRP A 2 1.09 -13.51 1.67
N SER A 3 1.51 -12.26 1.90
CA SER A 3 1.08 -11.13 1.07
C SER A 3 1.60 -11.24 -0.37
N ASP A 4 2.86 -11.65 -0.54
CA ASP A 4 3.45 -11.83 -1.87
C ASP A 4 2.72 -12.95 -2.64
N VAL A 5 2.41 -14.06 -1.96
CA VAL A 5 1.66 -15.19 -2.52
C VAL A 5 0.22 -14.80 -2.88
N ALA A 6 -0.46 -14.07 -2.00
CA ALA A 6 -1.84 -13.64 -2.24
C ALA A 6 -1.98 -12.74 -3.47
N THR A 7 -0.94 -11.95 -3.80
CA THR A 7 -0.93 -10.98 -4.91
C THR A 7 -0.14 -11.44 -6.14
N SER A 8 0.44 -12.65 -6.11
CA SER A 8 1.25 -13.18 -7.21
C SER A 8 0.39 -13.54 -8.43
N GLU A 9 0.61 -12.82 -9.53
CA GLU A 9 -0.01 -13.18 -10.82
C GLU A 9 0.67 -14.38 -11.49
N GLU A 10 1.95 -14.65 -11.18
CA GLU A 10 2.69 -15.79 -11.73
C GLU A 10 2.15 -17.14 -11.25
N ALA A 11 1.63 -17.19 -10.02
CA ALA A 11 1.03 -18.39 -9.48
C ALA A 11 -0.18 -18.91 -10.28
N PHE A 12 -0.87 -18.03 -11.02
CA PHE A 12 -2.01 -18.42 -11.86
C PHE A 12 -1.64 -18.91 -13.25
N LYS A 13 -0.34 -18.92 -13.62
CA LYS A 13 0.09 -19.28 -14.96
C LYS A 13 0.22 -20.81 -15.17
N THR A 14 0.36 -21.57 -14.10
CA THR A 14 0.51 -23.03 -14.15
C THR A 14 -0.31 -23.70 -13.05
N PRO A 15 -0.80 -24.94 -13.27
CA PRO A 15 -1.52 -25.71 -12.24
C PRO A 15 -0.66 -25.93 -10.98
N GLU A 16 0.64 -26.14 -11.13
CA GLU A 16 1.57 -26.33 -10.02
C GLU A 16 1.73 -25.06 -9.20
N GLY A 17 1.77 -23.88 -9.85
CA GLY A 17 1.81 -22.57 -9.19
C GLY A 17 0.53 -22.29 -8.42
N GLU A 18 -0.63 -22.65 -8.98
CA GLU A 18 -1.92 -22.49 -8.32
C GLU A 18 -2.02 -23.40 -7.09
N ALA A 19 -1.61 -24.68 -7.19
CA ALA A 19 -1.59 -25.61 -6.07
C ALA A 19 -0.62 -25.16 -4.95
N ALA A 20 0.55 -24.66 -5.29
CA ALA A 20 1.50 -24.11 -4.33
C ALA A 20 0.92 -22.89 -3.60
N ARG A 21 0.25 -21.99 -4.33
CA ARG A 21 -0.44 -20.84 -3.76
C ARG A 21 -1.56 -21.24 -2.81
N GLU A 22 -2.39 -22.21 -3.19
CA GLU A 22 -3.45 -22.74 -2.32
C GLU A 22 -2.89 -23.32 -1.02
N ALA A 23 -1.81 -24.10 -1.09
CA ALA A 23 -1.16 -24.68 0.09
C ALA A 23 -0.65 -23.57 1.05
N GLU A 24 -0.03 -22.54 0.54
CA GLU A 24 0.45 -21.39 1.31
C GLU A 24 -0.72 -20.60 1.96
N LEU A 25 -1.80 -20.38 1.23
CA LEU A 25 -2.98 -19.70 1.77
C LEU A 25 -3.73 -20.55 2.80
N LEU A 26 -3.70 -21.88 2.67
CA LEU A 26 -4.25 -22.80 3.66
C LEU A 26 -3.44 -22.77 4.97
N GLU A 27 -2.11 -22.71 4.89
CA GLU A 27 -1.25 -22.49 6.06
C GLU A 27 -1.59 -21.18 6.77
N CYS A 28 -1.74 -20.10 5.99
CA CYS A 28 -2.18 -18.79 6.50
C CYS A 28 -3.54 -18.89 7.21
N ALA A 29 -4.51 -19.54 6.57
CA ALA A 29 -5.86 -19.73 7.13
C ALA A 29 -5.81 -20.50 8.44
N THR A 30 -5.02 -21.57 8.51
CA THR A 30 -4.85 -22.40 9.72
C THR A 30 -4.27 -21.55 10.86
N TYR A 31 -3.17 -20.85 10.63
CA TYR A 31 -2.55 -19.98 11.62
C TYR A 31 -3.52 -18.93 12.18
N PHE A 32 -4.22 -18.22 11.31
CA PHE A 32 -5.14 -17.17 11.75
C PHE A 32 -6.42 -17.72 12.39
N THR A 33 -6.86 -18.93 12.03
CA THR A 33 -7.98 -19.62 12.71
C THR A 33 -7.59 -20.01 14.14
N GLU A 34 -6.39 -20.51 14.34
CA GLU A 34 -5.88 -20.81 15.69
C GLU A 34 -5.78 -19.52 16.53
N LEU A 35 -5.27 -18.46 15.95
CA LEU A 35 -5.17 -17.16 16.61
C LEU A 35 -6.55 -16.58 16.96
N TRP A 36 -7.52 -16.69 16.05
CA TRP A 36 -8.92 -16.32 16.32
C TRP A 36 -9.48 -17.07 17.54
N ASN A 37 -9.32 -18.40 17.56
CA ASN A 37 -9.83 -19.25 18.65
C ASN A 37 -9.20 -18.86 20.00
N GLN A 38 -7.93 -18.49 20.02
CA GLN A 38 -7.27 -17.96 21.22
C GLN A 38 -7.87 -16.62 21.66
N ARG A 39 -8.16 -15.72 20.71
CA ARG A 39 -8.65 -14.36 21.00
C ARG A 39 -10.13 -14.34 21.41
N VAL A 40 -10.97 -15.18 20.81
CA VAL A 40 -12.38 -15.31 21.20
C VAL A 40 -12.51 -15.74 22.66
N ASN A 41 -11.61 -16.61 23.13
CA ASN A 41 -11.62 -17.16 24.49
C ASN A 41 -10.76 -16.37 25.48
N ALA A 42 -10.10 -15.28 25.04
CA ALA A 42 -9.27 -14.46 25.91
C ALA A 42 -10.13 -13.65 26.90
N THR A 43 -9.76 -13.69 28.17
CA THR A 43 -10.41 -12.94 29.24
C THR A 43 -9.95 -11.49 29.30
N GLU A 44 -8.76 -11.21 28.80
CA GLU A 44 -8.17 -9.87 28.74
C GLU A 44 -8.35 -9.26 27.34
N PRO A 45 -8.82 -8.03 27.21
CA PRO A 45 -8.92 -7.36 25.93
C PRO A 45 -7.52 -7.11 25.33
N GLY A 46 -7.26 -7.67 24.17
CA GLY A 46 -6.03 -7.38 23.41
C GLY A 46 -6.15 -6.13 22.55
N GLY A 47 -5.00 -5.46 22.29
CA GLY A 47 -4.94 -4.27 21.43
C GLY A 47 -4.67 -4.58 19.95
N ASP A 48 -4.64 -5.86 19.55
CA ASP A 48 -4.37 -6.26 18.17
C ASP A 48 -5.66 -6.36 17.32
N LEU A 49 -5.49 -6.27 15.99
CA LEU A 49 -6.61 -6.29 15.05
C LEU A 49 -7.41 -7.60 15.09
N ILE A 50 -6.78 -8.74 15.36
CA ILE A 50 -7.49 -10.03 15.42
C ILE A 50 -8.40 -10.07 16.64
N THR A 51 -7.93 -9.57 17.79
CA THR A 51 -8.77 -9.41 18.99
C THR A 51 -9.96 -8.47 18.71
N MET A 52 -9.72 -7.34 18.04
CA MET A 52 -10.78 -6.38 17.67
C MET A 52 -11.83 -7.05 16.75
N LEU A 53 -11.42 -7.85 15.79
CA LEU A 53 -12.33 -8.62 14.93
C LEU A 53 -13.09 -9.69 15.72
N ALA A 54 -12.41 -10.44 16.58
CA ALA A 54 -12.98 -11.55 17.34
C ALA A 54 -13.98 -11.09 18.42
N GLN A 55 -13.80 -9.89 18.96
CA GLN A 55 -14.62 -9.35 20.06
C GLN A 55 -15.56 -8.22 19.61
N GLY A 56 -15.42 -7.71 18.39
CA GLY A 56 -16.26 -6.64 17.86
C GLY A 56 -17.71 -7.09 17.63
N GLU A 57 -18.69 -6.30 18.06
CA GLU A 57 -20.11 -6.63 17.91
C GLU A 57 -20.54 -6.96 16.48
N SER A 58 -19.97 -6.27 15.49
CA SER A 58 -20.28 -6.45 14.07
C SER A 58 -19.48 -7.57 13.39
N THR A 59 -18.44 -8.10 14.04
CA THR A 59 -17.47 -9.00 13.42
C THR A 59 -17.30 -10.35 14.13
N LYS A 60 -17.67 -10.43 15.41
CA LYS A 60 -17.52 -11.66 16.22
C LYS A 60 -18.25 -12.90 15.68
N ASN A 61 -19.28 -12.69 14.83
CA ASN A 61 -20.08 -13.75 14.23
C ASN A 61 -19.75 -14.00 12.75
N MET A 62 -18.60 -13.50 12.25
CA MET A 62 -18.16 -13.81 10.89
C MET A 62 -18.01 -15.31 10.69
N ASN A 63 -18.46 -15.80 9.54
CA ASN A 63 -18.15 -17.18 9.15
C ASN A 63 -16.65 -17.30 8.80
N PRO A 64 -16.07 -18.53 8.77
CA PRO A 64 -14.64 -18.72 8.53
C PRO A 64 -14.12 -18.08 7.23
N MET A 65 -14.92 -18.09 6.16
CA MET A 65 -14.51 -17.50 4.87
C MET A 65 -14.51 -15.97 4.92
N GLU A 66 -15.47 -15.36 5.58
CA GLU A 66 -15.48 -13.90 5.80
C GLU A 66 -14.29 -13.46 6.65
N TYR A 67 -14.01 -14.20 7.73
CA TYR A 67 -12.85 -13.93 8.57
C TYR A 67 -11.56 -14.02 7.78
N LEU A 68 -11.35 -15.13 7.07
CA LEU A 68 -10.15 -15.31 6.23
C LEU A 68 -10.02 -14.19 5.18
N GLY A 69 -11.11 -13.82 4.52
CA GLY A 69 -11.11 -12.71 3.57
C GLY A 69 -10.69 -11.38 4.20
N ASN A 70 -11.17 -11.07 5.41
CA ASN A 70 -10.76 -9.89 6.16
C ASN A 70 -9.28 -9.92 6.56
N VAL A 71 -8.78 -11.07 7.03
CA VAL A 71 -7.37 -11.25 7.40
C VAL A 71 -6.46 -11.05 6.18
N ILE A 72 -6.76 -11.70 5.06
CA ILE A 72 -5.97 -11.54 3.82
C ILE A 72 -5.98 -10.08 3.37
N LEU A 73 -7.14 -9.41 3.41
CA LEU A 73 -7.26 -8.00 3.06
C LEU A 73 -6.37 -7.11 3.93
N LEU A 74 -6.33 -7.35 5.24
CA LEU A 74 -5.50 -6.60 6.19
C LEU A 74 -4.00 -6.86 5.96
N ILE A 75 -3.61 -8.12 5.72
CA ILE A 75 -2.21 -8.48 5.45
C ILE A 75 -1.71 -7.85 4.15
N VAL A 76 -2.45 -8.02 3.07
CA VAL A 76 -2.09 -7.48 1.75
C VAL A 76 -2.11 -5.96 1.76
N GLY A 77 -3.18 -5.36 2.28
CA GLY A 77 -3.32 -3.90 2.31
C GLY A 77 -2.29 -3.20 3.19
N GLY A 78 -1.93 -3.82 4.33
CA GLY A 78 -1.05 -3.21 5.32
C GLY A 78 0.45 -3.41 5.07
N ASN A 79 0.84 -4.48 4.38
CA ASN A 79 2.24 -4.85 4.20
C ASN A 79 2.83 -4.32 2.89
N ASP A 80 2.32 -4.78 1.75
CA ASP A 80 2.94 -4.53 0.45
C ASP A 80 2.91 -3.06 0.04
N THR A 81 1.82 -2.36 0.30
CA THR A 81 1.67 -0.96 -0.09
C THR A 81 2.64 -0.06 0.67
N THR A 82 2.85 -0.30 1.96
CA THR A 82 3.79 0.46 2.80
C THR A 82 5.23 0.16 2.43
N ARG A 83 5.59 -1.12 2.28
CA ARG A 83 6.91 -1.57 1.83
C ARG A 83 7.27 -0.93 0.49
N ASN A 84 6.39 -1.01 -0.50
CA ASN A 84 6.61 -0.45 -1.82
C ASN A 84 6.67 1.09 -1.82
N SER A 85 5.96 1.74 -0.91
CA SER A 85 6.07 3.21 -0.73
C SER A 85 7.42 3.61 -0.14
N LEU A 86 7.96 2.86 0.82
CA LEU A 86 9.32 3.08 1.36
C LEU A 86 10.38 2.93 0.27
N THR A 87 10.34 1.80 -0.45
CA THR A 87 11.29 1.50 -1.52
C THR A 87 11.20 2.53 -2.65
N GLY A 88 9.99 2.86 -3.09
CA GLY A 88 9.76 3.86 -4.13
C GLY A 88 10.13 5.28 -3.72
N GLY A 89 9.99 5.60 -2.43
CA GLY A 89 10.43 6.88 -1.88
C GLY A 89 11.95 7.03 -1.90
N LEU A 90 12.68 5.97 -1.55
CA LEU A 90 14.15 5.98 -1.64
C LEU A 90 14.63 6.11 -3.08
N LEU A 91 14.03 5.36 -4.00
CA LEU A 91 14.35 5.46 -5.43
C LEU A 91 14.03 6.86 -5.96
N ALA A 92 12.88 7.43 -5.62
CA ALA A 92 12.49 8.77 -6.05
C ALA A 92 13.48 9.84 -5.56
N LEU A 93 13.96 9.75 -4.31
CA LEU A 93 14.98 10.66 -3.80
C LEU A 93 16.33 10.45 -4.46
N HIS A 94 16.71 9.22 -4.80
CA HIS A 94 17.92 8.94 -5.57
C HIS A 94 17.87 9.54 -6.98
N GLU A 95 16.73 9.39 -7.67
CA GLU A 95 16.49 9.94 -8.99
C GLU A 95 16.33 11.48 -9.01
N ASN A 96 16.06 12.09 -7.82
CA ASN A 96 15.90 13.53 -7.63
C ASN A 96 16.84 14.04 -6.51
N PRO A 97 18.16 14.10 -6.75
CA PRO A 97 19.15 14.39 -5.71
C PRO A 97 19.03 15.79 -5.12
N ASP A 98 18.45 16.75 -5.84
CA ASP A 98 18.10 18.08 -5.34
C ASP A 98 17.03 18.00 -4.24
N GLN A 99 16.03 17.15 -4.39
CA GLN A 99 15.00 16.92 -3.38
C GLN A 99 15.58 16.19 -2.15
N TYR A 100 16.49 15.24 -2.35
CA TYR A 100 17.14 14.56 -1.22
C TYR A 100 18.03 15.52 -0.43
N ARG A 101 18.80 16.41 -1.11
CA ARG A 101 19.59 17.45 -0.45
C ARG A 101 18.69 18.39 0.35
N LYS A 102 17.60 18.89 -0.24
CA LYS A 102 16.60 19.73 0.41
C LYS A 102 16.01 19.09 1.67
N LEU A 103 15.71 17.79 1.62
CA LEU A 103 15.24 17.04 2.78
C LEU A 103 16.27 17.00 3.90
N ARG A 104 17.54 16.81 3.58
CA ARG A 104 18.63 16.75 4.56
C ARG A 104 18.95 18.10 5.17
N GLU A 105 18.84 19.17 4.40
CA GLU A 105 18.96 20.55 4.89
C GLU A 105 17.80 20.96 5.79
N ASN A 106 16.61 20.40 5.56
CA ASN A 106 15.41 20.65 6.34
C ASN A 106 14.62 19.34 6.63
N PRO A 107 14.99 18.58 7.68
CA PRO A 107 14.31 17.33 8.03
C PRO A 107 12.81 17.46 8.34
N ALA A 108 12.31 18.66 8.68
CA ALA A 108 10.89 18.90 8.90
C ALA A 108 10.04 18.63 7.62
N LEU A 109 10.66 18.66 6.45
CA LEU A 109 10.01 18.32 5.19
C LEU A 109 9.59 16.84 5.08
N VAL A 110 10.00 15.98 6.00
CA VAL A 110 9.46 14.60 6.07
C VAL A 110 7.93 14.62 6.10
N GLU A 111 7.31 15.56 6.79
CA GLU A 111 5.85 15.63 6.91
C GLU A 111 5.14 15.83 5.55
N THR A 112 5.68 16.67 4.66
CA THR A 112 5.14 16.90 3.32
C THR A 112 5.64 15.90 2.30
N MET A 113 6.84 15.38 2.49
CA MET A 113 7.44 14.35 1.63
C MET A 113 6.66 13.04 1.67
N ILE A 114 6.16 12.60 2.84
CA ILE A 114 5.47 11.31 2.94
C ILE A 114 4.24 11.22 2.02
N PRO A 115 3.29 12.16 2.04
CA PRO A 115 2.20 12.16 1.06
C PRO A 115 2.68 12.23 -0.39
N GLU A 116 3.76 12.97 -0.68
CA GLU A 116 4.32 13.03 -2.02
C GLU A 116 4.91 11.68 -2.47
N ILE A 117 5.60 10.96 -1.58
CA ILE A 117 6.06 9.58 -1.84
C ILE A 117 4.85 8.68 -2.17
N ILE A 118 3.78 8.75 -1.39
CA ILE A 118 2.58 7.95 -1.59
C ILE A 118 1.91 8.29 -2.93
N ARG A 119 1.84 9.58 -3.29
CA ARG A 119 1.37 10.03 -4.60
C ARG A 119 2.25 9.51 -5.74
N TRP A 120 3.56 9.70 -5.62
CA TRP A 120 4.55 9.34 -6.65
C TRP A 120 4.61 7.85 -6.90
N GLN A 121 4.67 7.07 -5.84
CA GLN A 121 4.71 5.62 -5.93
C GLN A 121 3.38 5.03 -6.36
N THR A 122 2.25 5.50 -5.82
CA THR A 122 0.91 4.94 -6.10
C THR A 122 0.96 3.41 -6.08
N PRO A 123 1.16 2.75 -4.92
CA PRO A 123 1.48 1.32 -4.86
C PRO A 123 0.36 0.40 -5.36
N LEU A 124 -0.90 0.86 -5.35
CA LEU A 124 -2.01 0.24 -6.06
C LEU A 124 -2.35 1.08 -7.28
N THR A 125 -2.28 0.48 -8.47
CA THR A 125 -2.45 1.20 -9.74
C THR A 125 -3.89 1.62 -9.98
N HIS A 126 -4.85 0.80 -9.57
CA HIS A 126 -6.27 1.02 -9.84
C HIS A 126 -7.16 0.27 -8.85
N MET A 127 -8.43 0.64 -8.84
CA MET A 127 -9.51 -0.14 -8.21
C MET A 127 -10.71 -0.20 -9.15
N ARG A 128 -11.51 -1.26 -9.02
CA ARG A 128 -12.71 -1.48 -9.84
C ARG A 128 -13.98 -1.33 -9.00
N ARG A 129 -15.03 -0.83 -9.66
CA ARG A 129 -16.41 -0.85 -9.15
C ARG A 129 -17.33 -1.48 -10.19
N THR A 130 -18.46 -2.00 -9.74
CA THR A 130 -19.53 -2.46 -10.62
C THR A 130 -20.73 -1.54 -10.43
N ALA A 131 -21.29 -1.01 -11.51
CA ALA A 131 -22.45 -0.15 -11.44
C ALA A 131 -23.68 -0.93 -10.95
N LEU A 132 -24.36 -0.44 -9.92
CA LEU A 132 -25.55 -1.07 -9.35
C LEU A 132 -26.83 -0.66 -10.08
N GLN A 133 -26.77 0.43 -10.81
CA GLN A 133 -27.87 0.98 -11.61
C GLN A 133 -27.31 1.72 -12.83
N ASP A 134 -28.17 2.03 -13.79
CA ASP A 134 -27.81 2.93 -14.89
C ASP A 134 -27.46 4.31 -14.32
N THR A 135 -26.39 4.91 -14.80
CA THR A 135 -25.93 6.23 -14.37
C THR A 135 -25.15 6.93 -15.47
N GLU A 136 -24.81 8.18 -15.25
CA GLU A 136 -23.97 8.97 -16.14
C GLU A 136 -22.76 9.53 -15.38
N LEU A 137 -21.60 9.50 -16.03
CA LEU A 137 -20.38 10.12 -15.53
C LEU A 137 -19.70 10.88 -16.66
N ALA A 138 -19.52 12.20 -16.49
CA ALA A 138 -18.89 13.09 -17.48
C ALA A 138 -19.45 12.91 -18.91
N GLY A 139 -20.78 12.86 -19.06
CA GLY A 139 -21.48 12.67 -20.34
C GLY A 139 -21.44 11.25 -20.91
N LYS A 140 -20.85 10.28 -20.18
CA LYS A 140 -20.80 8.87 -20.60
C LYS A 140 -21.87 8.07 -19.86
N GLN A 141 -22.66 7.33 -20.62
CA GLN A 141 -23.67 6.42 -20.06
C GLN A 141 -22.99 5.15 -19.53
N ILE A 142 -23.27 4.80 -18.28
CA ILE A 142 -22.82 3.59 -17.61
C ILE A 142 -24.05 2.77 -17.29
N LYS A 143 -24.08 1.51 -17.72
CA LYS A 143 -25.20 0.60 -17.50
C LYS A 143 -25.01 -0.18 -16.21
N LYS A 144 -26.12 -0.60 -15.60
CA LYS A 144 -26.10 -1.56 -14.50
C LYS A 144 -25.29 -2.81 -14.90
N GLY A 145 -24.34 -3.19 -14.07
CA GLY A 145 -23.43 -4.31 -14.31
C GLY A 145 -22.11 -3.93 -14.98
N ASP A 146 -21.97 -2.72 -15.51
CA ASP A 146 -20.72 -2.25 -16.11
C ASP A 146 -19.60 -2.17 -15.06
N ARG A 147 -18.39 -2.51 -15.52
CA ARG A 147 -17.17 -2.45 -14.70
C ARG A 147 -16.46 -1.12 -14.93
N VAL A 148 -16.39 -0.31 -13.89
CA VAL A 148 -15.72 1.00 -13.91
C VAL A 148 -14.38 0.88 -13.20
N VAL A 149 -13.28 1.16 -13.89
CA VAL A 149 -11.92 1.11 -13.35
C VAL A 149 -11.44 2.53 -13.07
N MET A 150 -11.03 2.78 -11.84
CA MET A 150 -10.45 4.05 -11.40
C MET A 150 -8.93 3.92 -11.41
N TRP A 151 -8.26 4.53 -12.37
CA TRP A 151 -6.80 4.51 -12.49
C TRP A 151 -6.15 5.53 -11.56
N TYR A 152 -5.75 5.12 -10.37
CA TYR A 152 -5.08 5.98 -9.38
C TYR A 152 -3.75 6.53 -9.89
N VAL A 153 -3.00 5.72 -10.65
CA VAL A 153 -1.72 6.15 -11.27
C VAL A 153 -1.93 7.30 -12.25
N SER A 154 -3.04 7.30 -13.00
CA SER A 154 -3.41 8.40 -13.89
C SER A 154 -3.88 9.62 -13.11
N GLY A 155 -4.82 9.45 -12.18
CA GLY A 155 -5.35 10.56 -11.38
C GLY A 155 -4.28 11.24 -10.51
N ASN A 156 -3.25 10.51 -10.08
CA ASN A 156 -2.11 11.07 -9.36
C ASN A 156 -1.11 11.81 -10.28
N ARG A 157 -1.36 11.82 -11.59
CA ARG A 157 -0.59 12.54 -12.63
C ARG A 157 -1.46 13.52 -13.42
N ASP A 158 -2.67 13.80 -12.95
CA ASP A 158 -3.63 14.70 -13.59
C ASP A 158 -3.19 16.16 -13.42
N GLU A 159 -2.91 16.82 -14.55
CA GLU A 159 -2.44 18.22 -14.62
C GLU A 159 -3.56 19.21 -14.28
N GLU A 160 -4.83 18.81 -14.42
CA GLU A 160 -5.96 19.65 -14.03
C GLU A 160 -6.17 19.69 -12.51
N ALA A 161 -5.67 18.66 -11.79
CA ALA A 161 -5.85 18.52 -10.35
C ALA A 161 -4.58 18.80 -9.55
N ILE A 162 -3.41 18.52 -10.10
CA ILE A 162 -2.12 18.54 -9.39
C ILE A 162 -1.10 19.37 -10.18
N ASP A 163 -0.58 20.40 -9.57
CA ASP A 163 0.47 21.23 -10.16
C ASP A 163 1.75 20.41 -10.39
N GLU A 164 2.35 20.47 -11.58
CA GLU A 164 3.55 19.74 -11.97
C GLU A 164 3.51 18.26 -11.55
N PRO A 165 2.48 17.47 -11.94
CA PRO A 165 2.25 16.12 -11.39
C PRO A 165 3.35 15.13 -11.76
N ASN A 166 4.10 15.39 -12.84
CA ASN A 166 5.20 14.58 -13.34
C ASN A 166 6.56 14.92 -12.70
N ARG A 167 6.58 15.81 -11.71
CA ARG A 167 7.76 16.10 -10.89
C ARG A 167 7.57 15.58 -9.47
N PHE A 168 8.64 15.04 -8.89
CA PHE A 168 8.71 14.68 -7.48
C PHE A 168 9.12 15.91 -6.68
N ILE A 169 8.21 16.44 -5.83
CA ILE A 169 8.38 17.69 -5.09
C ILE A 169 8.00 17.45 -3.63
N ILE A 170 9.00 17.37 -2.75
CA ILE A 170 8.80 16.98 -1.34
C ILE A 170 8.12 18.04 -0.48
N ASP A 171 8.10 19.28 -0.89
CA ASP A 171 7.46 20.42 -0.24
C ASP A 171 6.24 20.96 -1.01
N ARG A 172 5.57 20.08 -1.72
CA ARG A 172 4.35 20.40 -2.46
C ARG A 172 3.33 21.10 -1.55
N LEU A 173 2.71 22.16 -2.03
CA LEU A 173 1.78 22.99 -1.25
C LEU A 173 0.56 22.21 -0.72
N ARG A 174 0.03 21.28 -1.53
CA ARG A 174 -1.11 20.41 -1.17
C ARG A 174 -0.72 18.93 -1.28
N PRO A 175 0.19 18.44 -0.40
CA PRO A 175 0.82 17.13 -0.58
C PRO A 175 -0.17 15.96 -0.46
N ARG A 176 -1.28 16.11 0.28
CA ARG A 176 -2.30 15.06 0.44
C ARG A 176 -3.38 15.06 -0.66
N GLN A 177 -3.22 15.89 -1.70
CA GLN A 177 -4.10 15.87 -2.87
C GLN A 177 -3.69 14.74 -3.82
N HIS A 178 -4.00 13.50 -3.44
CA HIS A 178 -3.73 12.30 -4.22
C HIS A 178 -4.80 11.23 -3.99
N LEU A 179 -4.89 10.27 -4.91
CA LEU A 179 -5.90 9.20 -4.91
C LEU A 179 -5.38 7.86 -4.40
N SER A 180 -4.10 7.75 -3.98
CA SER A 180 -3.48 6.46 -3.59
C SER A 180 -4.22 5.74 -2.45
N PHE A 181 -4.89 6.48 -1.58
CA PHE A 181 -5.73 5.91 -0.51
C PHE A 181 -7.18 5.66 -0.92
N GLY A 182 -7.53 5.90 -2.18
CA GLY A 182 -8.90 5.86 -2.64
C GLY A 182 -9.78 6.96 -2.04
N PHE A 183 -11.07 6.87 -2.31
CA PHE A 183 -12.06 7.84 -1.85
C PHE A 183 -13.39 7.17 -1.49
N GLY A 184 -14.22 7.84 -0.67
CA GLY A 184 -15.54 7.37 -0.28
C GLY A 184 -15.48 6.23 0.76
N ILE A 185 -16.50 5.35 0.75
CA ILE A 185 -16.67 4.29 1.75
C ILE A 185 -15.51 3.28 1.78
N HIS A 186 -14.81 3.10 0.66
CA HIS A 186 -13.65 2.22 0.57
C HIS A 186 -12.31 2.94 0.72
N ARG A 187 -12.30 4.16 1.22
CA ARG A 187 -11.05 4.84 1.54
C ARG A 187 -10.22 3.98 2.49
N CYS A 188 -8.92 3.94 2.26
CA CYS A 188 -7.97 3.16 3.08
C CYS A 188 -8.17 3.43 4.57
N VAL A 189 -8.48 2.38 5.34
CA VAL A 189 -8.65 2.45 6.80
C VAL A 189 -7.30 2.70 7.50
N GLY A 190 -6.21 2.20 6.92
CA GLY A 190 -4.85 2.28 7.46
C GLY A 190 -4.06 3.52 7.02
N ASN A 191 -4.66 4.52 6.37
CA ASN A 191 -3.92 5.65 5.81
C ASN A 191 -3.07 6.40 6.84
N ARG A 192 -3.58 6.59 8.06
CA ARG A 192 -2.85 7.25 9.15
C ARG A 192 -1.68 6.42 9.64
N LEU A 193 -1.87 5.11 9.78
CA LEU A 193 -0.82 4.18 10.17
C LEU A 193 0.29 4.13 9.12
N ALA A 194 -0.07 4.06 7.83
CA ALA A 194 0.89 4.06 6.73
C ALA A 194 1.72 5.36 6.70
N GLU A 195 1.08 6.54 6.79
CA GLU A 195 1.80 7.82 6.88
C GLU A 195 2.75 7.86 8.09
N MET A 196 2.29 7.37 9.25
CA MET A 196 3.10 7.32 10.47
C MET A 196 4.31 6.39 10.35
N GLN A 197 4.12 5.17 9.83
CA GLN A 197 5.22 4.22 9.62
C GLN A 197 6.26 4.79 8.66
N LEU A 198 5.84 5.34 7.51
CA LEU A 198 6.73 5.98 6.55
C LEU A 198 7.50 7.13 7.21
N ARG A 199 6.82 7.98 7.96
CA ARG A 199 7.44 9.12 8.65
C ARG A 199 8.51 8.65 9.64
N ILE A 200 8.19 7.72 10.54
CA ILE A 200 9.13 7.23 11.54
C ILE A 200 10.38 6.62 10.88
N VAL A 201 10.21 5.82 9.82
CA VAL A 201 11.35 5.23 9.11
C VAL A 201 12.25 6.31 8.50
N TRP A 202 11.68 7.35 7.87
CA TRP A 202 12.47 8.43 7.30
C TRP A 202 13.13 9.31 8.35
N GLU A 203 12.47 9.61 9.46
CA GLU A 203 13.06 10.31 10.61
C GLU A 203 14.25 9.52 11.17
N GLU A 204 14.15 8.20 11.32
CA GLU A 204 15.25 7.34 11.78
C GLU A 204 16.39 7.24 10.75
N ILE A 205 16.10 7.21 9.46
CA ILE A 205 17.12 7.26 8.40
C ILE A 205 17.94 8.57 8.49
N LEU A 206 17.25 9.70 8.56
CA LEU A 206 17.90 11.02 8.63
C LEU A 206 18.72 11.19 9.93
N LYS A 207 18.22 10.66 11.04
CA LYS A 207 18.91 10.68 12.34
C LYS A 207 20.19 9.82 12.34
N ARG A 208 20.13 8.64 11.72
CA ARG A 208 21.26 7.69 11.70
C ARG A 208 22.35 8.07 10.71
N TRP A 209 21.96 8.65 9.58
CA TRP A 209 22.86 9.04 8.50
C TRP A 209 22.64 10.49 8.06
N PRO A 210 22.90 11.49 8.95
CA PRO A 210 22.62 12.89 8.65
C PRO A 210 23.47 13.44 7.50
N ASP A 211 24.71 12.96 7.38
CA ASP A 211 25.70 13.49 6.42
C ASP A 211 25.80 12.68 5.13
N ARG A 212 25.28 11.48 5.11
CA ARG A 212 25.40 10.57 3.96
C ARG A 212 24.06 9.97 3.58
N PRO A 213 23.66 10.07 2.29
CA PRO A 213 22.45 9.42 1.82
C PRO A 213 22.61 7.89 1.73
N ILE A 214 21.52 7.17 1.83
CA ILE A 214 21.46 5.79 1.33
C ILE A 214 21.54 5.86 -0.19
N GLU A 215 22.46 5.12 -0.79
CA GLU A 215 22.70 5.12 -2.23
C GLU A 215 22.02 3.92 -2.89
N VAL A 216 21.31 4.14 -3.99
CA VAL A 216 20.88 3.04 -4.87
C VAL A 216 22.08 2.67 -5.74
N VAL A 217 22.50 1.39 -5.69
CA VAL A 217 23.74 0.91 -6.34
C VAL A 217 23.49 -0.10 -7.45
N GLY A 218 22.24 -0.33 -7.83
CA GLY A 218 21.87 -1.23 -8.92
C GLY A 218 20.45 -1.01 -9.41
N GLU A 219 20.12 -1.66 -10.52
CA GLU A 219 18.81 -1.57 -11.14
C GLU A 219 17.70 -2.12 -10.22
N PRO A 220 16.59 -1.41 -10.07
CA PRO A 220 15.46 -1.90 -9.30
C PRO A 220 14.77 -3.07 -10.03
N LYS A 221 14.59 -4.20 -9.36
CA LYS A 221 13.78 -5.30 -9.86
C LYS A 221 12.31 -5.05 -9.48
N ARG A 222 11.47 -4.83 -10.47
CA ARG A 222 10.05 -4.51 -10.27
C ARG A 222 9.19 -5.77 -10.21
N VAL A 223 8.12 -5.70 -9.41
CA VAL A 223 7.08 -6.74 -9.38
C VAL A 223 6.38 -6.78 -10.74
N PHE A 224 6.21 -7.97 -11.29
CA PHE A 224 5.39 -8.19 -12.48
C PHE A 224 3.91 -8.25 -12.07
N SER A 225 3.24 -7.11 -12.12
CA SER A 225 1.81 -6.99 -11.80
C SER A 225 1.22 -5.74 -12.46
N ASN A 226 -0.03 -5.84 -12.92
CA ASN A 226 -0.79 -4.70 -13.37
C ASN A 226 -1.52 -3.98 -12.22
N PHE A 227 -1.59 -4.60 -11.05
CA PHE A 227 -2.29 -4.11 -9.86
C PHE A 227 -1.34 -3.51 -8.83
N ILE A 228 -0.24 -4.21 -8.51
CA ILE A 228 0.79 -3.76 -7.57
C ILE A 228 1.93 -3.07 -8.32
N LYS A 229 2.10 -1.77 -8.10
CA LYS A 229 3.30 -1.04 -8.52
C LYS A 229 4.36 -1.12 -7.42
N GLY A 230 5.24 -2.10 -7.52
CA GLY A 230 6.18 -2.43 -6.45
C GLY A 230 7.52 -2.94 -6.93
N TYR A 231 8.30 -3.39 -5.95
CA TYR A 231 9.68 -3.85 -6.15
C TYR A 231 9.88 -5.20 -5.48
N GLU A 232 10.52 -6.13 -6.21
CA GLU A 232 11.04 -7.36 -5.64
C GLU A 232 12.39 -7.11 -4.94
N ALA A 233 13.21 -6.23 -5.53
CA ALA A 233 14.49 -5.81 -4.95
C ALA A 233 14.88 -4.40 -5.38
N LEU A 234 15.55 -3.69 -4.48
CA LEU A 234 16.27 -2.44 -4.74
C LEU A 234 17.65 -2.54 -4.09
N PRO A 235 18.73 -2.77 -4.86
CA PRO A 235 20.08 -2.82 -4.31
C PRO A 235 20.52 -1.46 -3.76
N VAL A 236 20.91 -1.42 -2.49
CA VAL A 236 21.32 -0.19 -1.82
C VAL A 236 22.63 -0.36 -1.06
N ARG A 237 23.37 0.74 -0.92
CA ARG A 237 24.51 0.86 -0.01
C ARG A 237 24.09 1.75 1.16
N ILE A 238 24.14 1.17 2.36
CA ILE A 238 23.88 1.88 3.62
C ILE A 238 25.23 2.47 4.08
N PRO A 239 25.28 3.77 4.45
CA PRO A 239 26.48 4.38 4.99
C PRO A 239 26.91 3.69 6.29
N CYS A 240 28.22 3.44 6.44
CA CYS A 240 28.85 2.95 7.66
C CYS A 240 29.17 4.09 8.60
#